data_1cb0b7ccaf51fbd0040402ff08e4512c
#
_entry.id   1cb0b7ccaf51fbd0040402ff08e4512c
#
_cell.length_a   1.000
_cell.length_b   1.000
_cell.length_c   1.000
_cell.angle_alpha   90.00
_cell.angle_beta   90.00
_cell.angle_gamma   90.00
#
_symmetry.space_group_name_H-M   'P 1'
#
loop_
_entity.id
_entity.type
_entity.pdbx_description
1 polymer ?
#
loop_
_entity_poly.entity_id
_entity_poly.type
_entity_poly.pdbx_seq_one_letter_code
_entity_poly.pdbx_strand_id
1 'polypeptide(L)'
;MKKANVYINEIEAGTLSELDLGKKYRFEYKGNYRGNPVSLTMPVSQSVYEFNLFPPFFDGLLPEGYQLDGLLKFAKIDRNDLFSQLLAVGDDLVGNVTVKKIER
;
A
#
# COMPACT_ATOMS: atom_id res chain seq x y z
N MET A 1 -7.88 12.96 1.27
CA MET A 1 -6.68 12.14 1.55
C MET A 1 -7.04 10.66 1.51
N LYS A 2 -6.30 9.88 0.72
CA LYS A 2 -6.53 8.45 0.66
C LYS A 2 -5.72 7.74 1.73
N LYS A 3 -6.34 6.78 2.40
CA LYS A 3 -5.68 5.98 3.43
C LYS A 3 -6.06 4.52 3.28
N ALA A 4 -5.14 3.65 3.63
CA ALA A 4 -5.37 2.21 3.60
C ALA A 4 -4.74 1.55 4.82
N ASN A 5 -5.41 0.54 5.36
CA ASN A 5 -4.83 -0.32 6.38
C ASN A 5 -4.01 -1.40 5.71
N VAL A 6 -2.83 -1.65 6.27
CA VAL A 6 -1.91 -2.69 5.79
C VAL A 6 -1.85 -3.80 6.83
N TYR A 7 -2.06 -5.04 6.37
CA TYR A 7 -2.09 -6.22 7.23
C TYR A 7 -0.95 -7.16 6.86
N ILE A 8 -0.38 -7.81 7.87
CA ILE A 8 0.61 -8.89 7.69
C ILE A 8 0.02 -10.12 8.36
N ASN A 9 -0.16 -11.20 7.59
CA ASN A 9 -0.79 -12.42 8.10
C ASN A 9 -2.13 -12.13 8.79
N GLU A 10 -2.92 -11.21 8.18
CA GLU A 10 -4.24 -10.81 8.67
C GLU A 10 -4.20 -10.01 9.98
N ILE A 11 -3.03 -9.59 10.43
CA ILE A 11 -2.87 -8.73 11.60
C ILE A 11 -2.59 -7.31 11.12
N GLU A 12 -3.36 -6.36 11.60
CA GLU A 12 -3.20 -4.97 11.19
C GLU A 12 -1.85 -4.44 11.64
N ALA A 13 -0.99 -4.08 10.68
CA ALA A 13 0.37 -3.63 10.95
C ALA A 13 0.50 -2.12 10.94
N GLY A 14 -0.21 -1.43 10.05
CA GLY A 14 -0.07 0.00 9.94
C GLY A 14 -0.99 0.62 8.91
N THR A 15 -0.74 1.88 8.61
CA THR A 15 -1.55 2.67 7.69
C THR A 15 -0.66 3.31 6.62
N LEU A 16 -1.07 3.17 5.35
CA LEU A 16 -0.47 3.86 4.23
C LEU A 16 -1.36 5.03 3.86
N SER A 17 -0.81 6.23 3.78
CA SER A 17 -1.56 7.45 3.47
C SER A 17 -0.96 8.15 2.27
N GLU A 18 -1.82 8.72 1.42
CA GLU A 18 -1.40 9.63 0.36
C GLU A 18 -1.64 11.05 0.87
N LEU A 19 -0.56 11.73 1.29
CA LEU A 19 -0.65 13.04 1.93
C LEU A 19 -0.82 14.17 0.93
N ASP A 20 -0.19 14.03 -0.24
CA ASP A 20 -0.31 14.99 -1.33
C ASP A 20 -0.45 14.17 -2.59
N LEU A 21 -1.50 14.41 -3.35
CA LEU A 21 -1.93 13.58 -4.47
C LEU A 21 -0.77 13.28 -5.42
N GLY A 22 -0.38 12.01 -5.46
CA GLY A 22 0.68 11.54 -6.34
C GLY A 22 2.08 11.98 -5.98
N LYS A 23 2.27 12.74 -4.90
CA LYS A 23 3.55 13.38 -4.61
C LYS A 23 4.13 13.06 -3.25
N LYS A 24 3.31 12.70 -2.28
CA LYS A 24 3.80 12.46 -0.94
C LYS A 24 2.98 11.38 -0.24
N TYR A 25 3.70 10.44 0.36
CA TYR A 25 3.09 9.27 1.01
C TYR A 25 3.72 9.05 2.38
N ARG A 26 2.96 8.42 3.27
CA ARG A 26 3.45 8.05 4.60
C ARG A 26 2.97 6.65 4.93
N PHE A 27 3.89 5.83 5.45
CA PHE A 27 3.52 4.57 6.07
C PHE A 27 3.83 4.67 7.56
N GLU A 28 2.87 4.32 8.39
CA GLU A 28 3.02 4.38 9.84
C GLU A 28 2.58 3.08 10.47
N TYR A 29 3.49 2.43 11.20
CA TYR A 29 3.14 1.24 11.97
C TYR A 29 2.22 1.60 13.13
N LYS A 30 1.31 0.69 13.48
CA LYS A 30 0.50 0.85 14.67
C LYS A 30 1.38 0.78 15.90
N GLY A 31 1.06 1.59 16.92
CA GLY A 31 1.88 1.68 18.12
C GLY A 31 2.04 0.38 18.87
N ASN A 32 1.07 -0.54 18.75
CA ASN A 32 1.11 -1.83 19.44
C ASN A 32 1.50 -3.00 18.54
N TYR A 33 1.90 -2.72 17.29
CA TYR A 33 2.28 -3.80 16.39
C TYR A 33 3.64 -4.37 16.79
N ARG A 34 3.72 -5.69 16.91
CA ARG A 34 4.94 -6.41 17.35
C ARG A 34 5.35 -7.50 16.36
N GLY A 35 4.70 -7.60 15.23
CA GLY A 35 4.98 -8.65 14.24
C GLY A 35 6.18 -8.34 13.36
N ASN A 36 6.25 -9.06 12.25
CA ASN A 36 7.30 -8.86 11.25
C ASN A 36 7.14 -7.53 10.55
N PRO A 37 8.25 -6.92 10.08
CA PRO A 37 8.15 -5.68 9.29
C PRO A 37 7.43 -5.94 7.97
N VAL A 38 6.76 -4.91 7.46
CA VAL A 38 6.11 -4.98 6.15
C VAL A 38 7.17 -5.21 5.06
N SER A 39 8.33 -4.59 5.22
CA SER A 39 9.45 -4.69 4.29
C SER A 39 10.76 -4.62 5.06
N LEU A 40 11.80 -5.25 4.53
CA LEU A 40 13.14 -5.16 5.13
C LEU A 40 13.67 -3.74 5.18
N THR A 41 13.20 -2.88 4.27
CA THR A 41 13.61 -1.47 4.23
C THR A 41 12.78 -0.59 5.17
N MET A 42 11.77 -1.16 5.82
CA MET A 42 10.92 -0.44 6.77
C MET A 42 10.81 -1.22 8.08
N PRO A 43 11.93 -1.34 8.84
CA PRO A 43 11.90 -2.09 10.10
C PRO A 43 10.93 -1.48 11.12
N VAL A 44 10.40 -2.32 11.99
CA VAL A 44 9.39 -1.92 13.00
C VAL A 44 9.99 -0.98 14.05
N SER A 45 11.32 -0.95 14.15
CA SER A 45 12.02 -0.07 15.10
C SER A 45 11.75 1.42 14.85
N GLN A 46 11.39 1.78 13.62
CA GLN A 46 10.97 3.14 13.30
C GLN A 46 9.49 3.09 12.96
N SER A 47 8.69 3.98 13.56
CA SER A 47 7.24 3.91 13.40
C SER A 47 6.71 4.60 12.15
N VAL A 48 7.40 5.63 11.65
CA VAL A 48 6.91 6.45 10.52
C VAL A 48 7.93 6.50 9.41
N TYR A 49 7.46 6.31 8.18
CA TYR A 49 8.26 6.41 6.96
C TYR A 49 7.54 7.33 5.98
N GLU A 50 8.27 8.35 5.45
CA GLU A 50 7.72 9.27 4.47
C GLU A 50 8.44 9.13 3.14
N PHE A 51 7.68 9.29 2.04
CA PHE A 51 8.18 9.11 0.69
C PHE A 51 7.69 10.25 -0.20
N ASN A 52 8.55 10.72 -1.10
CA ASN A 52 8.19 11.73 -2.09
C ASN A 52 7.72 11.11 -3.40
N LEU A 53 7.58 9.79 -3.43
CA LEU A 53 7.02 9.04 -4.54
C LEU A 53 6.30 7.84 -3.94
N PHE A 54 5.53 7.11 -4.78
CA PHE A 54 4.83 5.93 -4.27
C PHE A 54 5.85 4.95 -3.71
N PRO A 55 5.63 4.45 -2.46
CA PRO A 55 6.66 3.64 -1.77
C PRO A 55 7.07 2.43 -2.60
N PRO A 56 8.38 2.23 -2.81
CA PRO A 56 8.87 1.14 -3.68
C PRO A 56 8.36 -0.24 -3.32
N PHE A 57 8.23 -0.54 -2.02
CA PHE A 57 7.71 -1.83 -1.60
C PHE A 57 6.31 -2.08 -2.16
N PHE A 58 5.42 -1.09 -2.03
CA PHE A 58 4.03 -1.24 -2.51
C PHE A 58 3.96 -1.18 -4.03
N ASP A 59 4.82 -0.40 -4.67
CA ASP A 59 4.90 -0.36 -6.13
C ASP A 59 5.24 -1.76 -6.67
N GLY A 60 6.15 -2.45 -6.00
CA GLY A 60 6.55 -3.80 -6.39
C GLY A 60 5.44 -4.85 -6.28
N LEU A 61 4.34 -4.55 -5.59
CA LEU A 61 3.20 -5.45 -5.45
C LEU A 61 2.15 -5.25 -6.55
N LEU A 62 2.27 -4.18 -7.34
CA LEU A 62 1.29 -3.86 -8.37
C LEU A 62 1.45 -4.77 -9.59
N PRO A 63 0.33 -5.05 -10.30
CA PRO A 63 0.43 -5.85 -11.53
C PRO A 63 1.16 -5.09 -12.63
N GLU A 64 1.69 -5.82 -13.60
CA GLU A 64 2.42 -5.27 -14.73
C GLU A 64 1.91 -5.87 -16.04
N GLY A 65 2.26 -5.23 -17.16
CA GLY A 65 1.95 -5.74 -18.48
C GLY A 65 0.46 -5.92 -18.72
N TYR A 66 0.07 -7.07 -19.23
CA TYR A 66 -1.32 -7.36 -19.55
C TYR A 66 -2.21 -7.30 -18.33
N GLN A 67 -1.71 -7.73 -17.18
CA GLN A 67 -2.50 -7.70 -15.95
C GLN A 67 -2.81 -6.27 -15.54
N LEU A 68 -1.83 -5.39 -15.66
CA LEU A 68 -2.05 -3.97 -15.38
C LEU A 68 -3.06 -3.37 -16.34
N ASP A 69 -2.89 -3.61 -17.65
CA ASP A 69 -3.79 -3.07 -18.66
C ASP A 69 -5.22 -3.52 -18.39
N GLY A 70 -5.41 -4.79 -18.06
CA GLY A 70 -6.73 -5.32 -17.72
C GLY A 70 -7.33 -4.67 -16.50
N LEU A 71 -6.52 -4.47 -15.46
CA LEU A 71 -6.97 -3.83 -14.22
C LEU A 71 -7.44 -2.39 -14.48
N LEU A 72 -6.62 -1.62 -15.20
CA LEU A 72 -6.94 -0.21 -15.47
C LEU A 72 -8.24 -0.08 -16.23
N LYS A 73 -8.44 -0.95 -17.23
CA LYS A 73 -9.64 -0.92 -18.05
C LYS A 73 -10.86 -1.37 -17.27
N PHE A 74 -10.75 -2.48 -16.55
CA PHE A 74 -11.86 -3.07 -15.79
C PHE A 74 -12.30 -2.16 -14.65
N ALA A 75 -11.34 -1.66 -13.87
CA ALA A 75 -11.64 -0.84 -12.69
C ALA A 75 -11.73 0.64 -13.00
N LYS A 76 -11.44 1.04 -14.24
CA LYS A 76 -11.47 2.45 -14.68
C LYS A 76 -10.54 3.32 -13.84
N ILE A 77 -9.31 2.84 -13.64
CA ILE A 77 -8.30 3.54 -12.84
C ILE A 77 -7.28 4.17 -13.78
N ASP A 78 -6.83 5.39 -13.44
CA ASP A 78 -5.78 6.08 -14.17
C ASP A 78 -4.45 5.34 -13.99
N ARG A 79 -3.66 5.24 -15.07
CA ARG A 79 -2.36 4.57 -15.04
C ARG A 79 -1.40 5.19 -14.03
N ASN A 80 -1.55 6.47 -13.75
CA ASN A 80 -0.69 7.18 -12.82
C ASN A 80 -1.21 7.17 -11.38
N ASP A 81 -2.38 6.61 -11.15
CA ASP A 81 -2.97 6.53 -9.80
C ASP A 81 -2.60 5.22 -9.13
N LEU A 82 -1.37 5.14 -8.66
CA LEU A 82 -0.82 3.91 -8.10
C LEU A 82 -1.52 3.50 -6.81
N PHE A 83 -1.94 4.46 -6.00
CA PHE A 83 -2.64 4.17 -4.75
C PHE A 83 -3.97 3.45 -5.02
N SER A 84 -4.74 3.94 -6.00
CA SER A 84 -6.01 3.29 -6.35
C SER A 84 -5.78 1.90 -6.94
N GLN A 85 -4.70 1.70 -7.71
CA GLN A 85 -4.33 0.39 -8.21
C GLN A 85 -4.05 -0.57 -7.06
N LEU A 86 -3.31 -0.12 -6.05
CA LEU A 86 -3.01 -0.94 -4.88
C LEU A 86 -4.28 -1.33 -4.14
N LEU A 87 -5.20 -0.39 -3.95
CA LEU A 87 -6.47 -0.68 -3.28
C LEU A 87 -7.30 -1.69 -4.05
N ALA A 88 -7.28 -1.60 -5.38
CA ALA A 88 -8.06 -2.52 -6.23
C ALA A 88 -7.58 -3.96 -6.13
N VAL A 89 -6.27 -4.18 -5.92
CA VAL A 89 -5.70 -5.53 -5.84
C VAL A 89 -5.33 -5.92 -4.41
N GLY A 90 -5.71 -5.11 -3.43
CA GLY A 90 -5.23 -5.26 -2.05
C GLY A 90 -5.48 -6.61 -1.39
N ASP A 91 -6.54 -7.32 -1.80
CA ASP A 91 -6.86 -8.64 -1.26
C ASP A 91 -6.17 -9.78 -2.02
N ASP A 92 -5.57 -9.49 -3.17
CA ASP A 92 -4.99 -10.49 -4.07
C ASP A 92 -3.48 -10.35 -4.24
N LEU A 93 -2.82 -9.72 -3.28
CA LEU A 93 -1.38 -9.52 -3.34
C LEU A 93 -0.62 -10.81 -3.07
N VAL A 94 0.56 -10.93 -3.69
CA VAL A 94 1.45 -12.05 -3.47
C VAL A 94 2.07 -11.94 -2.07
N GLY A 95 2.15 -13.06 -1.36
CA GLY A 95 2.73 -13.10 -0.03
C GLY A 95 1.69 -12.94 1.06
N ASN A 96 2.12 -12.41 2.20
CA ASN A 96 1.28 -12.32 3.40
C ASN A 96 0.76 -10.91 3.67
N VAL A 97 0.91 -10.00 2.71
CA VAL A 97 0.48 -8.61 2.85
C VAL A 97 -0.90 -8.41 2.25
N THR A 98 -1.77 -7.73 2.96
CA THR A 98 -3.10 -7.35 2.48
C THR A 98 -3.27 -5.85 2.71
N VAL A 99 -3.90 -5.17 1.75
CA VAL A 99 -4.14 -3.72 1.84
C VAL A 99 -5.64 -3.48 1.64
N LYS A 100 -6.25 -2.75 2.58
CA LYS A 100 -7.68 -2.47 2.53
C LYS A 100 -7.94 -0.98 2.70
N LYS A 101 -8.84 -0.44 1.87
CA LYS A 101 -9.22 0.95 1.96
C LYS A 101 -9.87 1.24 3.32
N ILE A 102 -9.52 2.39 3.91
CA ILE A 102 -10.20 2.85 5.11
C ILE A 102 -11.50 3.54 4.68
N GLU A 103 -12.62 3.00 5.13
CA GLU A 103 -13.93 3.58 4.86
C GLU A 103 -14.20 4.74 5.80
N ARG A 104 -14.84 5.78 5.27
CA ARG A 104 -15.22 6.94 6.07
C ARG A 104 -16.62 7.41 5.72
#